data_55a5cf8e781a2cdd62d00adb753b7efc
#
_entry.id   55a5cf8e781a2cdd62d00adb753b7efc
#
_cell.length_a   1.000
_cell.length_b   1.000
_cell.length_c   1.000
_cell.angle_alpha   90.00
_cell.angle_beta   90.00
_cell.angle_gamma   90.00
#
_symmetry.space_group_name_H-M   'P 1'
#
loop_
_entity.id
_entity.type
_entity.pdbx_description
1 polymer ?
#
loop_
_entity_poly.entity_id
_entity_poly.type
_entity_poly.pdbx_seq_one_letter_code
_entity_poly.pdbx_strand_id
1 'polypeptide(L)'
;MFRTMLVEDSHPFRRLVKFYLQSEFPSICIIEAADGIEALKVIDSYPPNLIFMDIKLPGENGLELTRKIKASHPNVIITILTSHGLQEIQEVATQCKADYLLSKGSIATGEIAALVKSILLEKGFNANGSTEAYAFRRREKIAPLILKRRIWWEPVPGASSYVVYVSKGRTIFEPASFSWETTPGIISKLVIGKTELIIPDEWPEFPTESGTYYIGITSMDDFGNQSDPFLLSGLFKFLAPSAPLRGGIEYL
;
A
#
# COMPACT_ATOMS: atom_id res chain seq x y z
N MET A 1 -8.88 -20.85 14.80
CA MET A 1 -7.51 -20.33 14.59
C MET A 1 -7.38 -19.92 13.13
N PHE A 2 -6.99 -18.68 12.85
CA PHE A 2 -6.79 -18.18 11.48
C PHE A 2 -5.48 -18.73 10.93
N ARG A 3 -5.52 -19.32 9.74
CA ARG A 3 -4.38 -19.96 9.09
C ARG A 3 -3.95 -19.15 7.89
N THR A 4 -2.70 -18.73 7.88
CA THR A 4 -2.07 -18.01 6.77
C THR A 4 -0.97 -18.86 6.18
N MET A 5 -0.96 -19.03 4.86
CA MET A 5 0.12 -19.73 4.15
C MET A 5 1.00 -18.70 3.43
N LEU A 6 2.31 -18.90 3.51
CA LEU A 6 3.30 -18.15 2.74
C LEU A 6 3.89 -19.07 1.69
N VAL A 7 3.63 -18.77 0.41
CA VAL A 7 4.19 -19.49 -0.74
C VAL A 7 5.23 -18.60 -1.41
N GLU A 8 6.50 -18.89 -1.16
CA GLU A 8 7.63 -18.04 -1.50
C GLU A 8 8.91 -18.87 -1.55
N ASP A 9 9.68 -18.81 -2.62
CA ASP A 9 10.92 -19.57 -2.77
C ASP A 9 12.08 -18.96 -1.99
N SER A 10 12.14 -17.63 -1.89
CA SER A 10 13.17 -16.93 -1.13
C SER A 10 13.03 -17.17 0.38
N HIS A 11 13.84 -18.08 0.92
CA HIS A 11 13.84 -18.35 2.36
C HIS A 11 14.07 -17.10 3.23
N PRO A 12 14.97 -16.14 2.90
CA PRO A 12 15.12 -14.92 3.68
C PRO A 12 13.86 -14.06 3.68
N PHE A 13 13.20 -13.90 2.52
CA PHE A 13 11.99 -13.10 2.42
C PHE A 13 10.81 -13.80 3.13
N ARG A 14 10.64 -15.10 2.95
CA ARG A 14 9.62 -15.89 3.66
C ARG A 14 9.76 -15.78 5.17
N ARG A 15 10.99 -15.87 5.71
CA ARG A 15 11.26 -15.65 7.14
C ARG A 15 10.91 -14.23 7.59
N LEU A 16 11.23 -13.22 6.80
CA LEU A 16 10.91 -11.84 7.11
C LEU A 16 9.40 -11.64 7.23
N VAL A 17 8.62 -12.09 6.25
CA VAL A 17 7.15 -12.00 6.27
C VAL A 17 6.58 -12.76 7.47
N LYS A 18 7.06 -13.98 7.71
CA LYS A 18 6.63 -14.79 8.85
C LYS A 18 6.87 -14.08 10.18
N PHE A 19 8.10 -13.61 10.41
CA PHE A 19 8.45 -12.90 11.62
C PHE A 19 7.59 -11.64 11.81
N TYR A 20 7.44 -10.86 10.77
CA TYR A 20 6.60 -9.65 10.78
C TYR A 20 5.15 -9.97 11.14
N LEU A 21 4.53 -10.94 10.46
CA LEU A 21 3.15 -11.32 10.74
C LEU A 21 2.96 -11.93 12.13
N GLN A 22 3.91 -12.70 12.64
CA GLN A 22 3.84 -13.27 13.98
C GLN A 22 4.00 -12.21 15.07
N SER A 23 4.79 -11.15 14.82
CA SER A 23 4.92 -10.03 15.77
C SER A 23 3.64 -9.18 15.84
N GLU A 24 3.00 -8.93 14.69
CA GLU A 24 1.77 -8.15 14.62
C GLU A 24 0.54 -8.95 15.06
N PHE A 25 0.50 -10.24 14.75
CA PHE A 25 -0.64 -11.13 14.96
C PHE A 25 -0.21 -12.45 15.62
N PRO A 26 0.12 -12.48 16.91
CA PRO A 26 0.64 -13.70 17.57
C PRO A 26 -0.30 -14.92 17.53
N SER A 27 -1.60 -14.70 17.31
CA SER A 27 -2.63 -15.76 17.29
C SER A 27 -2.82 -16.43 15.94
N ILE A 28 -2.20 -15.92 14.85
CA ILE A 28 -2.32 -16.54 13.54
C ILE A 28 -1.38 -17.75 13.43
N CYS A 29 -1.87 -18.78 12.76
CA CYS A 29 -1.03 -19.93 12.40
C CYS A 29 -0.41 -19.67 11.03
N ILE A 30 0.91 -19.67 10.94
CA ILE A 30 1.63 -19.47 9.68
C ILE A 30 2.16 -20.81 9.18
N ILE A 31 1.81 -21.15 7.95
CA ILE A 31 2.24 -22.31 7.20
C ILE A 31 3.16 -21.82 6.09
N GLU A 32 4.26 -22.50 5.85
CA GLU A 32 5.23 -22.13 4.82
C GLU A 32 5.24 -23.17 3.72
N ALA A 33 5.42 -22.72 2.47
CA ALA A 33 5.69 -23.55 1.30
C ALA A 33 6.75 -22.86 0.44
N ALA A 34 7.73 -23.61 -0.05
CA ALA A 34 8.80 -23.09 -0.87
C ALA A 34 8.48 -23.13 -2.37
N ASP A 35 7.47 -23.89 -2.76
CA ASP A 35 7.05 -24.07 -4.14
C ASP A 35 5.56 -24.43 -4.23
N GLY A 36 5.06 -24.53 -5.48
CA GLY A 36 3.66 -24.86 -5.74
C GLY A 36 3.28 -26.29 -5.36
N ILE A 37 4.20 -27.24 -5.42
CA ILE A 37 3.95 -28.64 -5.08
C ILE A 37 3.72 -28.77 -3.57
N GLU A 38 4.57 -28.12 -2.79
CA GLU A 38 4.45 -28.08 -1.33
C GLU A 38 3.14 -27.38 -0.93
N ALA A 39 2.83 -26.24 -1.57
CA ALA A 39 1.61 -25.50 -1.31
C ALA A 39 0.35 -26.35 -1.54
N LEU A 40 0.24 -27.04 -2.67
CA LEU A 40 -0.92 -27.87 -3.01
C LEU A 40 -1.09 -29.04 -2.02
N LYS A 41 -0.01 -29.72 -1.64
CA LYS A 41 -0.07 -30.79 -0.63
C LYS A 41 -0.65 -30.34 0.69
N VAL A 42 -0.30 -29.13 1.10
CA VAL A 42 -0.77 -28.56 2.38
C VAL A 42 -2.23 -28.13 2.27
N ILE A 43 -2.63 -27.50 1.16
CA ILE A 43 -3.99 -26.98 0.96
C ILE A 43 -5.03 -28.09 1.01
N ASP A 44 -4.76 -29.24 0.40
CA ASP A 44 -5.68 -30.37 0.36
C ASP A 44 -5.93 -30.96 1.76
N SER A 45 -4.91 -30.97 2.62
CA SER A 45 -5.00 -31.53 3.97
C SER A 45 -5.40 -30.48 5.02
N TYR A 46 -5.04 -29.22 4.79
CA TYR A 46 -5.15 -28.14 5.76
C TYR A 46 -5.43 -26.79 5.09
N PRO A 47 -6.61 -26.57 4.53
CA PRO A 47 -6.92 -25.36 3.76
C PRO A 47 -6.69 -24.08 4.61
N PRO A 48 -5.85 -23.14 4.13
CA PRO A 48 -5.63 -21.87 4.81
C PRO A 48 -6.82 -20.92 4.60
N ASN A 49 -6.91 -19.89 5.45
CA ASN A 49 -7.87 -18.80 5.27
C ASN A 49 -7.33 -17.75 4.30
N LEU A 50 -6.00 -17.52 4.34
CA LEU A 50 -5.28 -16.55 3.54
C LEU A 50 -3.99 -17.18 3.00
N ILE A 51 -3.68 -16.89 1.74
CA ILE A 51 -2.39 -17.24 1.11
C ILE A 51 -1.72 -15.96 0.65
N PHE A 52 -0.47 -15.76 1.01
CA PHE A 52 0.45 -14.87 0.33
C PHE A 52 1.22 -15.67 -0.70
N MET A 53 1.09 -15.29 -1.97
CA MET A 53 1.58 -16.03 -3.12
C MET A 53 2.62 -15.21 -3.88
N ASP A 54 3.85 -15.70 -3.95
CA ASP A 54 4.81 -15.12 -4.90
C ASP A 54 4.46 -15.52 -6.34
N ILE A 55 4.73 -14.65 -7.27
CA ILE A 55 4.57 -14.92 -8.70
C ILE A 55 5.67 -15.86 -9.22
N LYS A 56 6.91 -15.63 -8.78
CA LYS A 56 8.07 -16.37 -9.26
C LYS A 56 8.37 -17.56 -8.36
N LEU A 57 7.73 -18.68 -8.64
CA LEU A 57 8.00 -19.93 -7.92
C LEU A 57 8.75 -20.92 -8.81
N PRO A 58 9.59 -21.80 -8.24
CA PRO A 58 10.21 -22.88 -8.96
C PRO A 58 9.16 -23.81 -9.57
N GLY A 59 9.31 -24.13 -10.87
CA GLY A 59 8.49 -25.10 -11.58
C GLY A 59 7.10 -24.64 -12.00
N GLU A 60 6.49 -23.65 -11.32
CA GLU A 60 5.16 -23.14 -11.66
C GLU A 60 5.02 -21.65 -11.34
N ASN A 61 4.32 -20.90 -12.20
CA ASN A 61 4.01 -19.50 -11.94
C ASN A 61 2.91 -19.39 -10.87
N GLY A 62 3.12 -18.53 -9.86
CA GLY A 62 2.17 -18.30 -8.76
C GLY A 62 0.79 -17.79 -9.20
N LEU A 63 0.68 -17.12 -10.35
CA LEU A 63 -0.61 -16.72 -10.93
C LEU A 63 -1.39 -17.96 -11.44
N GLU A 64 -0.70 -18.91 -12.11
CA GLU A 64 -1.31 -20.17 -12.53
C GLU A 64 -1.72 -21.01 -11.33
N LEU A 65 -0.87 -21.09 -10.31
CA LEU A 65 -1.15 -21.75 -9.05
C LEU A 65 -2.37 -21.12 -8.36
N THR A 66 -2.47 -19.81 -8.35
CA THR A 66 -3.64 -19.07 -7.83
C THR A 66 -4.92 -19.50 -8.53
N ARG A 67 -4.91 -19.58 -9.87
CA ARG A 67 -6.07 -20.03 -10.66
C ARG A 67 -6.49 -21.46 -10.31
N LYS A 68 -5.52 -22.37 -10.14
CA LYS A 68 -5.80 -23.76 -9.75
C LYS A 68 -6.41 -23.83 -8.35
N ILE A 69 -5.81 -23.13 -7.38
CA ILE A 69 -6.32 -23.10 -6.01
C ILE A 69 -7.73 -22.49 -5.96
N LYS A 70 -7.97 -21.40 -6.65
CA LYS A 70 -9.29 -20.76 -6.71
C LYS A 70 -10.37 -21.65 -7.37
N ALA A 71 -9.99 -22.52 -8.28
CA ALA A 71 -10.93 -23.46 -8.91
C ALA A 71 -11.42 -24.54 -7.93
N SER A 72 -10.54 -25.06 -7.05
CA SER A 72 -10.86 -26.12 -6.08
C SER A 72 -11.24 -25.54 -4.70
N HIS A 73 -10.69 -24.38 -4.32
CA HIS A 73 -10.88 -23.73 -3.00
C HIS A 73 -11.28 -22.27 -3.16
N PRO A 74 -12.48 -21.95 -3.65
CA PRO A 74 -12.90 -20.58 -4.00
C PRO A 74 -12.98 -19.63 -2.80
N ASN A 75 -13.10 -20.15 -1.59
CA ASN A 75 -13.22 -19.37 -0.34
C ASN A 75 -11.87 -18.99 0.29
N VAL A 76 -10.76 -19.54 -0.20
CA VAL A 76 -9.42 -19.17 0.26
C VAL A 76 -9.08 -17.80 -0.30
N ILE A 77 -8.70 -16.89 0.57
CA ILE A 77 -8.24 -15.55 0.15
C ILE A 77 -6.81 -15.66 -0.34
N ILE A 78 -6.54 -15.13 -1.53
CA ILE A 78 -5.19 -15.16 -2.13
C ILE A 78 -4.72 -13.73 -2.40
N THR A 79 -3.60 -13.38 -1.78
CA THR A 79 -2.88 -12.14 -1.99
C THR A 79 -1.61 -12.42 -2.77
N ILE A 80 -1.52 -11.88 -3.98
CA ILE A 80 -0.28 -11.96 -4.76
C ILE A 80 0.73 -10.98 -4.17
N LEU A 81 1.97 -11.45 -3.94
CA LEU A 81 3.12 -10.62 -3.62
C LEU A 81 4.03 -10.50 -4.84
N THR A 82 4.35 -9.29 -5.28
CA THR A 82 5.18 -9.07 -6.47
C THR A 82 6.29 -8.06 -6.22
N SER A 83 7.46 -8.30 -6.81
CA SER A 83 8.53 -7.32 -6.95
C SER A 83 8.43 -6.50 -8.25
N HIS A 84 7.48 -6.80 -9.12
CA HIS A 84 7.23 -6.09 -10.37
C HIS A 84 6.23 -4.95 -10.17
N GLY A 85 6.10 -4.06 -11.17
CA GLY A 85 5.10 -3.01 -11.16
C GLY A 85 3.69 -3.57 -11.01
N LEU A 86 2.93 -3.05 -10.04
CA LEU A 86 1.57 -3.53 -9.73
C LEU A 86 0.63 -3.43 -10.94
N GLN A 87 0.81 -2.41 -11.78
CA GLN A 87 -0.01 -2.19 -12.98
C GLN A 87 0.12 -3.31 -14.01
N GLU A 88 1.33 -3.81 -14.23
CA GLU A 88 1.60 -4.86 -15.22
C GLU A 88 0.96 -6.20 -14.83
N ILE A 89 0.81 -6.43 -13.53
CA ILE A 89 0.32 -7.70 -12.98
C ILE A 89 -1.17 -7.65 -12.65
N GLN A 90 -1.75 -6.47 -12.45
CA GLN A 90 -3.11 -6.31 -11.94
C GLN A 90 -4.17 -7.01 -12.79
N GLU A 91 -4.09 -6.87 -14.12
CA GLU A 91 -5.06 -7.49 -15.03
C GLU A 91 -4.98 -9.02 -14.97
N VAL A 92 -3.76 -9.57 -15.01
CA VAL A 92 -3.53 -11.01 -14.97
C VAL A 92 -3.90 -11.59 -13.61
N ALA A 93 -3.57 -10.91 -12.50
CA ALA A 93 -3.98 -11.31 -11.15
C ALA A 93 -5.51 -11.37 -11.02
N THR A 94 -6.21 -10.38 -11.59
CA THR A 94 -7.69 -10.35 -11.61
C THR A 94 -8.26 -11.53 -12.42
N GLN A 95 -7.69 -11.82 -13.58
CA GLN A 95 -8.09 -12.98 -14.41
C GLN A 95 -7.86 -14.31 -13.69
N CYS A 96 -6.83 -14.41 -12.87
CA CYS A 96 -6.55 -15.57 -12.03
C CYS A 96 -7.41 -15.61 -10.74
N LYS A 97 -8.30 -14.63 -10.54
CA LYS A 97 -9.18 -14.51 -9.36
C LYS A 97 -8.42 -14.33 -8.05
N ALA A 98 -7.24 -13.69 -8.09
CA ALA A 98 -6.59 -13.22 -6.87
C ALA A 98 -7.49 -12.17 -6.18
N ASP A 99 -7.55 -12.19 -4.86
CA ASP A 99 -8.38 -11.25 -4.11
C ASP A 99 -7.64 -9.92 -3.88
N TYR A 100 -6.31 -9.99 -3.71
CA TYR A 100 -5.46 -8.83 -3.47
C TYR A 100 -4.13 -8.93 -4.21
N LEU A 101 -3.53 -7.78 -4.45
CA LEU A 101 -2.21 -7.65 -5.07
C LEU A 101 -1.41 -6.62 -4.26
N LEU A 102 -0.24 -7.02 -3.74
CA LEU A 102 0.66 -6.17 -2.99
C LEU A 102 2.09 -6.23 -3.54
N SER A 103 2.83 -5.16 -3.35
CA SER A 103 4.28 -5.16 -3.59
C SER A 103 5.00 -5.92 -2.46
N LYS A 104 6.12 -6.59 -2.76
CA LYS A 104 7.00 -7.16 -1.72
C LYS A 104 7.58 -6.09 -0.79
N GLY A 105 7.62 -4.82 -1.22
CA GLY A 105 7.95 -3.67 -0.39
C GLY A 105 6.89 -3.29 0.67
N SER A 106 5.68 -3.82 0.56
CA SER A 106 4.55 -3.52 1.47
C SER A 106 4.77 -3.96 2.93
N ILE A 107 5.79 -4.78 3.20
CA ILE A 107 6.19 -5.10 4.58
C ILE A 107 6.68 -3.84 5.30
N ALA A 108 7.54 -3.06 4.63
CA ALA A 108 8.14 -1.87 5.22
C ALA A 108 7.11 -0.72 5.42
N THR A 109 6.01 -0.74 4.68
CA THR A 109 4.95 0.27 4.75
C THR A 109 3.78 -0.11 5.66
N GLY A 110 3.78 -1.33 6.22
CA GLY A 110 2.68 -1.83 7.05
C GLY A 110 1.43 -2.27 6.27
N GLU A 111 1.43 -2.21 4.94
CA GLU A 111 0.27 -2.58 4.11
C GLU A 111 -0.16 -4.05 4.32
N ILE A 112 0.81 -4.96 4.47
CA ILE A 112 0.54 -6.38 4.74
C ILE A 112 -0.20 -6.53 6.07
N ALA A 113 0.22 -5.82 7.12
CA ALA A 113 -0.46 -5.86 8.41
C ALA A 113 -1.87 -5.27 8.34
N ALA A 114 -2.03 -4.14 7.65
CA ALA A 114 -3.34 -3.52 7.44
C ALA A 114 -4.31 -4.47 6.70
N LEU A 115 -3.84 -5.15 5.66
CA LEU A 115 -4.62 -6.14 4.92
C LEU A 115 -5.01 -7.32 5.82
N VAL A 116 -4.06 -7.93 6.54
CA VAL A 116 -4.35 -9.06 7.43
C VAL A 116 -5.35 -8.67 8.51
N LYS A 117 -5.18 -7.48 9.11
CA LYS A 117 -6.11 -6.95 10.11
C LYS A 117 -7.52 -6.81 9.56
N SER A 118 -7.69 -6.27 8.34
CA SER A 118 -9.00 -6.14 7.71
C SER A 118 -9.66 -7.50 7.43
N ILE A 119 -8.89 -8.48 6.94
CA ILE A 119 -9.37 -9.84 6.68
C ILE A 119 -9.77 -10.55 7.98
N LEU A 120 -8.97 -10.40 9.04
CA LEU A 120 -9.30 -10.97 10.35
C LEU A 120 -10.63 -10.44 10.87
N LEU A 121 -10.83 -9.11 10.81
CA LEU A 121 -12.08 -8.46 11.22
C LEU A 121 -13.27 -8.92 10.37
N GLU A 122 -13.11 -9.00 9.04
CA GLU A 122 -14.16 -9.48 8.13
C GLU A 122 -14.56 -10.93 8.40
N LYS A 123 -13.59 -11.77 8.74
CA LYS A 123 -13.82 -13.18 9.07
C LYS A 123 -14.22 -13.43 10.52
N GLY A 124 -14.42 -12.38 11.33
CA GLY A 124 -14.81 -12.49 12.74
C GLY A 124 -13.72 -12.97 13.69
N PHE A 125 -12.44 -12.81 13.30
CA PHE A 125 -11.30 -13.07 14.16
C PHE A 125 -10.81 -11.77 14.79
N ASN A 126 -10.50 -11.82 16.09
CA ASN A 126 -9.83 -10.70 16.76
C ASN A 126 -8.34 -10.68 16.39
N ALA A 127 -7.82 -9.50 16.09
CA ALA A 127 -6.39 -9.28 15.88
C ALA A 127 -5.56 -9.65 17.13
N ASN A 128 -6.17 -9.64 18.32
CA ASN A 128 -5.56 -9.95 19.63
C ASN A 128 -5.91 -11.35 20.17
N GLY A 129 -6.45 -12.26 19.36
CA GLY A 129 -6.62 -13.68 19.71
C GLY A 129 -7.84 -14.04 20.58
N SER A 130 -8.75 -13.15 20.86
CA SER A 130 -10.02 -13.46 21.51
C SER A 130 -11.17 -13.48 20.52
N THR A 131 -11.96 -14.55 20.59
CA THR A 131 -13.15 -14.74 19.73
C THR A 131 -14.30 -13.93 20.30
N GLU A 132 -14.44 -12.68 19.89
CA GLU A 132 -15.71 -11.96 20.07
C GLU A 132 -16.38 -11.80 18.69
N ALA A 133 -17.54 -12.39 18.59
CA ALA A 133 -18.38 -12.35 17.41
C ALA A 133 -18.96 -10.92 17.26
N TYR A 134 -18.34 -10.11 16.41
CA TYR A 134 -19.00 -8.93 15.89
C TYR A 134 -19.77 -9.30 14.63
N ALA A 135 -21.10 -9.28 14.75
CA ALA A 135 -22.02 -9.35 13.62
C ALA A 135 -21.84 -8.13 12.73
N PHE A 136 -21.00 -8.24 11.70
CA PHE A 136 -20.90 -7.24 10.66
C PHE A 136 -21.82 -7.65 9.50
N ARG A 137 -22.81 -6.81 9.20
CA ARG A 137 -23.75 -6.98 8.08
C ARG A 137 -22.96 -7.06 6.76
N ARG A 138 -23.26 -8.10 5.96
CA ARG A 138 -22.86 -8.20 4.56
C ARG A 138 -23.08 -6.86 3.87
N ARG A 139 -22.03 -6.21 3.43
CA ARG A 139 -22.08 -5.14 2.45
C ARG A 139 -21.53 -5.65 1.12
N GLU A 140 -22.21 -5.22 0.08
CA GLU A 140 -21.98 -5.45 -1.33
C GLU A 140 -20.52 -5.23 -1.75
N LYS A 141 -20.14 -5.96 -2.83
CA LYS A 141 -18.92 -5.84 -3.64
C LYS A 141 -17.83 -4.93 -3.06
N ILE A 142 -16.74 -5.56 -2.66
CA ILE A 142 -15.52 -4.92 -2.14
C ILE A 142 -15.08 -3.84 -3.12
N ALA A 143 -15.30 -2.59 -2.74
CA ALA A 143 -14.55 -1.49 -3.31
C ALA A 143 -13.05 -1.76 -3.05
N PRO A 144 -12.15 -1.42 -3.96
CA PRO A 144 -10.72 -1.60 -3.74
C PRO A 144 -10.36 -0.97 -2.40
N LEU A 145 -9.57 -1.70 -1.60
CA LEU A 145 -9.09 -1.21 -0.31
C LEU A 145 -8.35 0.10 -0.57
N ILE A 146 -9.00 1.22 -0.31
CA ILE A 146 -8.37 2.53 -0.43
C ILE A 146 -7.46 2.66 0.78
N LEU A 147 -6.19 2.31 0.58
CA LEU A 147 -5.18 2.47 1.61
C LEU A 147 -5.05 3.95 1.95
N LYS A 148 -5.28 4.28 3.20
CA LYS A 148 -5.03 5.63 3.68
C LYS A 148 -3.54 5.88 3.68
N ARG A 149 -3.14 7.04 3.17
CA ARG A 149 -1.76 7.49 3.11
C ARG A 149 -1.64 8.80 3.83
N ARG A 150 -0.59 8.95 4.62
CA ARG A 150 -0.25 10.21 5.27
C ARG A 150 0.92 10.86 4.52
N ILE A 151 0.70 12.07 3.99
CA ILE A 151 1.75 12.96 3.53
C ILE A 151 2.06 13.90 4.69
N TRP A 152 3.31 14.03 5.08
CA TRP A 152 3.71 14.89 6.18
C TRP A 152 5.00 15.64 5.87
N TRP A 153 5.19 16.78 6.53
CA TRP A 153 6.37 17.62 6.38
C TRP A 153 6.67 18.35 7.69
N GLU A 154 7.91 18.83 7.83
CA GLU A 154 8.30 19.66 9.00
C GLU A 154 7.69 21.06 8.90
N PRO A 155 7.23 21.64 10.02
CA PRO A 155 6.73 23.00 10.02
C PRO A 155 7.82 23.99 9.65
N VAL A 156 7.46 24.98 8.81
CA VAL A 156 8.34 26.09 8.43
C VAL A 156 8.05 27.29 9.33
N PRO A 157 9.05 27.86 10.01
CA PRO A 157 8.85 29.06 10.82
C PRO A 157 8.27 30.19 9.99
N GLY A 158 7.19 30.81 10.48
CA GLY A 158 6.50 31.92 9.80
C GLY A 158 5.50 31.49 8.73
N ALA A 159 5.36 30.20 8.45
CA ALA A 159 4.32 29.70 7.55
C ALA A 159 2.99 29.54 8.29
N SER A 160 1.92 30.09 7.73
CA SER A 160 0.55 29.92 8.21
C SER A 160 -0.21 28.81 7.45
N SER A 161 0.24 28.48 6.26
CA SER A 161 -0.35 27.46 5.41
C SER A 161 0.66 26.85 4.44
N TYR A 162 0.23 25.76 3.79
CA TYR A 162 1.04 25.03 2.82
C TYR A 162 0.18 24.70 1.60
N VAL A 163 0.81 24.63 0.43
CA VAL A 163 0.15 24.10 -0.77
C VAL A 163 0.88 22.83 -1.18
N VAL A 164 0.12 21.74 -1.26
CA VAL A 164 0.62 20.44 -1.72
C VAL A 164 0.20 20.26 -3.18
N TYR A 165 1.17 20.03 -4.05
CA TYR A 165 0.99 19.81 -5.49
C TYR A 165 1.28 18.37 -5.84
N VAL A 166 0.51 17.80 -6.75
CA VAL A 166 0.70 16.44 -7.25
C VAL A 166 0.66 16.41 -8.76
N SER A 167 1.64 15.75 -9.36
CA SER A 167 1.76 15.52 -10.79
C SER A 167 1.96 14.03 -11.08
N LYS A 168 1.37 13.50 -12.17
CA LYS A 168 1.53 12.12 -12.62
C LYS A 168 2.57 12.04 -13.73
N GLY A 169 3.58 11.18 -13.59
CA GLY A 169 4.40 10.67 -14.69
C GLY A 169 5.59 11.51 -15.16
N ARG A 170 5.76 12.77 -14.75
CA ARG A 170 6.95 13.57 -15.08
C ARG A 170 7.34 14.48 -13.94
N THR A 171 8.65 14.57 -13.67
CA THR A 171 9.23 15.69 -12.93
C THR A 171 9.05 16.97 -13.75
N ILE A 172 8.04 17.74 -13.44
CA ILE A 172 7.75 19.01 -14.14
C ILE A 172 8.39 20.18 -13.39
N PHE A 173 9.32 19.89 -12.50
CA PHE A 173 9.88 20.86 -11.57
C PHE A 173 11.22 21.38 -12.08
N GLU A 174 11.20 22.06 -13.22
CA GLU A 174 12.32 22.92 -13.61
C GLU A 174 12.11 24.32 -13.05
N PRO A 175 13.04 24.82 -12.21
CA PRO A 175 12.82 26.02 -11.41
C PRO A 175 12.59 27.33 -12.17
N ALA A 176 12.98 27.40 -13.43
CA ALA A 176 13.07 28.69 -14.14
C ALA A 176 11.84 29.08 -14.96
N SER A 177 10.89 28.16 -15.22
CA SER A 177 9.76 28.45 -16.13
C SER A 177 8.42 27.85 -15.70
N PHE A 178 8.33 27.40 -14.44
CA PHE A 178 7.22 26.58 -14.00
C PHE A 178 6.19 27.41 -13.19
N SER A 179 4.96 27.46 -13.68
CA SER A 179 3.81 27.97 -12.90
C SER A 179 2.95 26.78 -12.45
N TRP A 180 2.92 26.54 -11.16
CA TRP A 180 2.12 25.47 -10.52
C TRP A 180 0.64 25.59 -10.82
N GLU A 181 0.15 26.84 -10.98
CA GLU A 181 -1.25 27.14 -11.15
C GLU A 181 -1.75 26.91 -12.58
N THR A 182 -0.87 26.95 -13.57
CA THR A 182 -1.24 26.92 -14.99
C THR A 182 -0.80 25.68 -15.74
N THR A 183 -0.01 24.78 -15.11
CA THR A 183 0.49 23.57 -15.78
C THR A 183 -0.58 22.48 -15.80
N PRO A 184 -1.01 22.01 -17.01
CA PRO A 184 -2.02 20.95 -17.12
C PRO A 184 -1.56 19.65 -16.45
N GLY A 185 -2.48 18.99 -15.74
CA GLY A 185 -2.23 17.70 -15.08
C GLY A 185 -1.62 17.80 -13.68
N ILE A 186 -1.48 19.00 -13.14
CA ILE A 186 -1.18 19.22 -11.72
C ILE A 186 -2.47 19.51 -10.97
N ILE A 187 -2.62 18.85 -9.84
CA ILE A 187 -3.65 19.16 -8.85
C ILE A 187 -2.99 19.69 -7.60
N SER A 188 -3.67 20.56 -6.87
CA SER A 188 -3.15 21.16 -5.64
C SER A 188 -4.17 21.15 -4.52
N LYS A 189 -3.66 21.17 -3.29
CA LYS A 189 -4.46 21.25 -2.06
C LYS A 189 -3.84 22.25 -1.10
N LEU A 190 -4.64 23.23 -0.69
CA LEU A 190 -4.28 24.14 0.39
C LEU A 190 -4.48 23.46 1.75
N VAL A 191 -3.48 23.52 2.62
CA VAL A 191 -3.46 22.97 3.97
C VAL A 191 -3.18 24.09 4.97
N ILE A 192 -4.11 24.33 5.88
CA ILE A 192 -4.03 25.43 6.85
C ILE A 192 -3.84 24.85 8.24
N GLY A 193 -2.88 25.41 8.99
CA GLY A 193 -2.69 25.15 10.42
C GLY A 193 -2.20 23.76 10.79
N LYS A 194 -1.76 22.95 9.80
CA LYS A 194 -1.18 21.62 10.02
C LYS A 194 -0.13 21.28 8.98
N THR A 195 0.66 20.26 9.27
CA THR A 195 1.78 19.80 8.44
C THR A 195 1.62 18.35 8.00
N GLU A 196 0.37 17.94 7.78
CA GLU A 196 0.03 16.60 7.28
C GLU A 196 -1.28 16.60 6.50
N LEU A 197 -1.43 15.61 5.65
CA LEU A 197 -2.65 15.29 4.90
C LEU A 197 -2.87 13.78 4.90
N ILE A 198 -4.11 13.35 5.19
CA ILE A 198 -4.53 11.96 5.09
C ILE A 198 -5.34 11.78 3.80
N ILE A 199 -4.81 10.95 2.90
CA ILE A 199 -5.41 10.67 1.60
C ILE A 199 -6.12 9.31 1.65
N PRO A 200 -7.33 9.18 1.08
CA PRO A 200 -8.12 10.20 0.38
C PRO A 200 -9.01 11.05 1.28
N ASP A 201 -9.04 10.80 2.60
CA ASP A 201 -10.05 11.38 3.51
C ASP A 201 -10.08 12.92 3.44
N GLU A 202 -8.92 13.55 3.41
CA GLU A 202 -8.79 15.01 3.39
C GLU A 202 -8.56 15.58 1.99
N TRP A 203 -8.26 14.73 1.02
CA TRP A 203 -8.10 15.09 -0.38
C TRP A 203 -8.68 14.02 -1.30
N PRO A 204 -10.03 13.97 -1.47
CA PRO A 204 -10.70 12.97 -2.30
C PRO A 204 -10.28 13.00 -3.78
N GLU A 205 -9.89 14.17 -4.29
CA GLU A 205 -9.44 14.36 -5.68
C GLU A 205 -8.02 13.87 -5.91
N PHE A 206 -7.31 13.44 -4.88
CA PHE A 206 -5.97 12.86 -5.03
C PHE A 206 -6.05 11.63 -5.92
N PRO A 207 -5.14 11.48 -6.91
CA PRO A 207 -5.21 10.37 -7.84
C PRO A 207 -5.12 9.02 -7.13
N THR A 208 -6.09 8.15 -7.36
CA THR A 208 -6.14 6.79 -6.82
C THR A 208 -5.63 5.74 -7.81
N GLU A 209 -5.35 6.15 -9.06
CA GLU A 209 -4.80 5.28 -10.08
C GLU A 209 -3.34 4.92 -9.76
N SER A 210 -2.92 3.72 -10.14
CA SER A 210 -1.52 3.34 -10.04
C SER A 210 -0.65 4.22 -10.95
N GLY A 211 0.54 4.61 -10.46
CA GLY A 211 1.46 5.45 -11.23
C GLY A 211 2.54 6.07 -10.35
N THR A 212 3.55 6.62 -10.99
CA THR A 212 4.55 7.45 -10.31
C THR A 212 4.00 8.86 -10.17
N TYR A 213 3.92 9.33 -8.94
CA TYR A 213 3.50 10.68 -8.62
C TYR A 213 4.65 11.46 -8.01
N TYR A 214 4.72 12.71 -8.38
CA TYR A 214 5.66 13.68 -7.81
C TYR A 214 4.86 14.66 -6.96
N ILE A 215 5.31 14.85 -5.73
CA ILE A 215 4.64 15.71 -4.75
C ILE A 215 5.57 16.86 -4.42
N GLY A 216 5.08 18.07 -4.62
CA GLY A 216 5.74 19.29 -4.19
C GLY A 216 4.98 19.94 -3.05
N ILE A 217 5.68 20.51 -2.08
CA ILE A 217 5.07 21.24 -0.98
C ILE A 217 5.73 22.62 -0.90
N THR A 218 4.90 23.64 -0.87
CA THR A 218 5.34 25.03 -0.65
C THR A 218 4.76 25.50 0.67
N SER A 219 5.50 26.35 1.38
CA SER A 219 4.98 27.10 2.53
C SER A 219 4.46 28.47 2.10
N MET A 220 3.48 28.99 2.80
CA MET A 220 2.88 30.29 2.53
C MET A 220 2.71 31.05 3.84
N ASP A 221 3.11 32.34 3.85
CA ASP A 221 2.94 33.23 4.98
C ASP A 221 1.54 33.87 5.01
N ASP A 222 1.26 34.69 6.04
CA ASP A 222 -0.02 35.40 6.21
C ASP A 222 -0.28 36.45 5.13
N PHE A 223 0.73 36.84 4.36
CA PHE A 223 0.61 37.81 3.26
C PHE A 223 0.40 37.12 1.91
N GLY A 224 0.42 35.78 1.86
CA GLY A 224 0.28 34.99 0.65
C GLY A 224 1.58 34.79 -0.13
N ASN A 225 2.74 35.16 0.44
CA ASN A 225 4.02 34.88 -0.22
C ASN A 225 4.32 33.37 -0.09
N GLN A 226 4.65 32.77 -1.22
CA GLN A 226 4.85 31.32 -1.33
C GLN A 226 6.33 31.02 -1.53
N SER A 227 6.83 29.96 -0.85
CA SER A 227 8.20 29.48 -1.02
C SER A 227 8.38 28.69 -2.30
N ASP A 228 9.63 28.44 -2.69
CA ASP A 228 9.94 27.39 -3.64
C ASP A 228 9.48 26.03 -3.12
N PRO A 229 9.11 25.08 -4.00
CA PRO A 229 8.60 23.79 -3.58
C PRO A 229 9.68 22.87 -3.01
N PHE A 230 9.36 22.19 -1.94
CA PHE A 230 10.07 21.01 -1.47
C PHE A 230 9.52 19.77 -2.14
N LEU A 231 10.38 18.96 -2.76
CA LEU A 231 9.96 17.74 -3.47
C LEU A 231 10.16 16.49 -2.62
N LEU A 232 9.10 15.71 -2.46
CA LEU A 232 9.14 14.43 -1.73
C LEU A 232 9.70 13.26 -2.55
N SER A 233 9.94 13.43 -3.84
CA SER A 233 10.43 12.37 -4.72
C SER A 233 11.95 12.14 -4.70
N GLY A 234 12.64 12.43 -3.63
CA GLY A 234 14.01 11.97 -3.34
C GLY A 234 15.14 12.32 -4.32
N LEU A 235 14.88 12.89 -5.48
CA LEU A 235 15.88 13.11 -6.53
C LEU A 235 16.37 14.58 -6.67
N PHE A 236 15.73 15.55 -6.03
CA PHE A 236 16.15 16.94 -6.13
C PHE A 236 16.19 17.62 -4.77
N LYS A 237 17.39 18.03 -4.35
CA LYS A 237 17.58 18.96 -3.24
C LYS A 237 17.38 20.37 -3.78
N PHE A 238 16.22 20.96 -3.54
CA PHE A 238 16.08 22.39 -3.62
C PHE A 238 16.44 23.00 -2.26
N LEU A 239 17.43 23.86 -2.25
CA LEU A 239 17.82 24.66 -1.08
C LEU A 239 17.06 25.99 -1.14
N ALA A 240 15.75 25.95 -0.94
CA ALA A 240 15.03 27.16 -0.63
C ALA A 240 15.08 27.38 0.89
N PRO A 241 15.44 28.56 1.39
CA PRO A 241 15.57 28.83 2.84
C PRO A 241 14.26 28.66 3.61
N SER A 242 13.12 28.66 2.91
CA SER A 242 11.76 28.63 3.48
C SER A 242 10.98 27.35 3.19
N ALA A 243 11.60 26.34 2.57
CA ALA A 243 10.93 25.04 2.33
C ALA A 243 11.05 24.10 3.54
N PRO A 244 10.13 23.15 3.76
CA PRO A 244 10.26 22.12 4.77
C PRO A 244 11.55 21.33 4.60
N LEU A 245 12.30 21.10 5.68
CA LEU A 245 13.57 20.36 5.65
C LEU A 245 13.35 18.84 5.57
N ARG A 246 12.22 18.36 6.06
CA ARG A 246 11.83 16.95 6.02
C ARG A 246 10.35 16.77 5.72
N GLY A 247 10.04 15.70 5.04
CA GLY A 247 8.70 15.27 4.77
C GLY A 247 8.71 13.84 4.23
N GLY A 248 7.56 13.19 4.23
CA GLY A 248 7.43 11.83 3.77
C GLY A 248 6.01 11.45 3.40
N ILE A 249 5.86 10.24 2.88
CA ILE A 249 4.58 9.59 2.64
C ILE A 249 4.56 8.33 3.47
N GLU A 250 3.57 8.20 4.33
CA GLU A 250 3.35 7.02 5.14
C GLU A 250 1.99 6.40 4.79
N TYR A 251 1.89 5.07 4.88
CA TYR A 251 0.64 4.33 4.77
C TYR A 251 0.06 4.15 6.18
N LEU A 252 -1.23 4.39 6.32
CA LEU A 252 -1.98 4.31 7.58
C LEU A 252 -2.86 3.07 7.62
#